data_cc87359a06813a4d1f0ddedcf7f17a1e
#
_entry.id   cc87359a06813a4d1f0ddedcf7f17a1e
#
_cell.length_a   1.000
_cell.length_b   1.000
_cell.length_c   1.000
_cell.angle_alpha   90.00
_cell.angle_beta   90.00
_cell.angle_gamma   90.00
#
_symmetry.space_group_name_H-M   'P 1'
#
loop_
_entity.id
_entity.type
_entity.pdbx_description
1 polymer ?
#
loop_
_entity_poly.entity_id
_entity_poly.type
_entity_poly.pdbx_seq_one_letter_code
_entity_poly.pdbx_strand_id
1 'polypeptide(L)'
;MKLKISSLVVLASISLLCGCLSSPRVLTQGGASMVEPHIPKANDAKQVVGVQLAGRLPSEGMNMEQNYSIGGNVSYRYHIDPSLPFFVSAAVGGFYGEAEFACQEDCDSRLVKTAWSALEDKSMDYFSFQQRLRAGVEFGKGVVLGGLALGVQFNENFGDWEDARQNLVEVNAARGNEDSWGVNFHWNVFLGFRLGSYGTIMLEDGMIYAFELDADDKIDMFLHTLYVTYVHPTGFFGGVAKGEDGLSLSVGKTFAF
;
A
#
# COMPACT_ATOMS: atom_id res chain seq x y z
N MET A 1 -7.48 -31.78 6.02
CA MET A 1 -6.06 -31.42 6.15
C MET A 1 -5.94 -30.36 7.24
N LYS A 2 -5.40 -30.72 8.42
CA LYS A 2 -5.25 -29.76 9.54
C LYS A 2 -3.96 -28.99 9.28
N LEU A 3 -4.04 -27.82 8.65
CA LEU A 3 -2.92 -26.89 8.65
C LEU A 3 -2.67 -26.47 10.11
N LYS A 4 -1.51 -26.80 10.62
CA LYS A 4 -1.17 -26.45 12.00
C LYS A 4 -1.04 -24.92 12.06
N ILE A 5 -1.73 -24.30 13.00
CA ILE A 5 -1.69 -22.84 13.30
C ILE A 5 -0.22 -22.33 13.41
N SER A 6 0.69 -23.22 13.85
CA SER A 6 2.14 -22.95 13.90
C SER A 6 2.77 -22.57 12.55
N SER A 7 2.27 -23.08 11.42
CA SER A 7 2.83 -22.76 10.09
C SER A 7 2.41 -21.37 9.60
N LEU A 8 1.22 -20.90 10.00
CA LEU A 8 0.75 -19.58 9.65
C LEU A 8 1.49 -18.48 10.44
N VAL A 9 1.76 -18.76 11.72
CA VAL A 9 2.55 -17.85 12.58
C VAL A 9 3.98 -17.74 12.10
N VAL A 10 4.58 -18.83 11.60
CA VAL A 10 5.94 -18.81 11.04
C VAL A 10 6.00 -17.99 9.74
N LEU A 11 4.99 -18.10 8.85
CA LEU A 11 4.94 -17.26 7.64
C LEU A 11 4.81 -15.77 8.00
N ALA A 12 3.91 -15.42 8.91
CA ALA A 12 3.75 -14.03 9.38
C ALA A 12 5.02 -13.49 10.06
N SER A 13 5.76 -14.35 10.77
CA SER A 13 7.03 -13.97 11.41
C SER A 13 8.15 -13.76 10.41
N ILE A 14 8.16 -14.48 9.29
CA ILE A 14 9.15 -14.31 8.22
C ILE A 14 8.93 -12.98 7.49
N SER A 15 7.67 -12.59 7.26
CA SER A 15 7.33 -11.29 6.67
C SER A 15 7.81 -10.11 7.54
N LEU A 16 7.69 -10.24 8.87
CA LEU A 16 8.14 -9.22 9.83
C LEU A 16 9.67 -9.04 9.91
N LEU A 17 10.44 -10.03 9.43
CA LEU A 17 11.92 -10.02 9.51
C LEU A 17 12.59 -9.50 8.23
N CYS A 18 11.85 -9.32 7.13
CA CYS A 18 12.39 -8.86 5.85
C CYS A 18 12.39 -7.34 5.68
N GLY A 19 12.00 -6.57 6.69
CA GLY A 19 12.05 -5.12 6.65
C GLY A 19 13.48 -4.59 6.82
N CYS A 20 13.87 -3.67 5.98
CA CYS A 20 15.08 -2.83 6.00
C CYS A 20 16.19 -3.21 5.04
N LEU A 21 16.06 -2.75 3.80
CA LEU A 21 17.20 -2.33 2.98
C LEU A 21 16.72 -1.20 2.06
N SER A 22 16.64 0.00 2.58
CA SER A 22 16.41 1.20 1.77
C SER A 22 17.75 1.82 1.39
N SER A 23 17.95 2.03 0.11
CA SER A 23 19.06 2.83 -0.37
C SER A 23 18.70 4.32 -0.26
N PRO A 24 19.54 5.18 0.35
CA PRO A 24 19.17 6.56 0.72
C PRO A 24 19.00 7.54 -0.46
N ARG A 25 19.06 7.10 -1.69
CA ARG A 25 18.97 7.96 -2.89
C ARG A 25 17.84 7.63 -3.83
N VAL A 26 16.91 6.78 -3.44
CA VAL A 26 15.85 6.33 -4.31
C VAL A 26 14.59 7.14 -4.06
N LEU A 27 14.19 7.93 -5.05
CA LEU A 27 12.89 8.57 -5.09
C LEU A 27 11.91 7.60 -5.74
N THR A 28 11.08 6.98 -4.94
CA THR A 28 10.05 6.07 -5.44
C THR A 28 8.92 6.80 -6.13
N GLN A 29 8.38 6.17 -7.13
CA GLN A 29 7.13 6.59 -7.74
C GLN A 29 5.98 6.45 -6.74
N GLY A 30 5.35 7.56 -6.43
CA GLY A 30 4.10 7.58 -5.70
C GLY A 30 4.19 7.19 -4.24
N GLY A 31 4.43 8.14 -3.43
CA GLY A 31 4.49 8.02 -1.99
C GLY A 31 3.26 7.45 -1.30
N ALA A 32 2.17 7.16 -1.95
CA ALA A 32 0.99 6.62 -1.30
C ALA A 32 0.64 5.25 -1.86
N SER A 33 0.92 4.18 -1.13
CA SER A 33 0.30 2.90 -1.42
C SER A 33 -1.19 2.96 -1.12
N MET A 34 -2.02 2.41 -2.00
CA MET A 34 -3.46 2.33 -1.77
C MET A 34 -3.72 1.49 -0.52
N VAL A 35 -4.25 2.12 0.53
CA VAL A 35 -4.71 1.43 1.72
C VAL A 35 -6.03 0.74 1.40
N GLU A 36 -5.99 -0.53 1.04
CA GLU A 36 -7.18 -1.34 0.82
C GLU A 36 -7.12 -2.57 1.72
N PRO A 37 -7.69 -2.49 2.93
CA PRO A 37 -7.69 -3.61 3.85
C PRO A 37 -8.49 -4.78 3.29
N HIS A 38 -8.13 -5.99 3.65
CA HIS A 38 -8.92 -7.15 3.35
C HIS A 38 -10.19 -7.14 4.19
N ILE A 39 -11.34 -6.96 3.54
CA ILE A 39 -12.64 -7.07 4.19
C ILE A 39 -13.11 -8.53 4.05
N PRO A 40 -13.38 -9.23 5.15
CA PRO A 40 -13.77 -10.62 5.10
C PRO A 40 -15.10 -10.79 4.35
N LYS A 41 -15.27 -11.96 3.74
CA LYS A 41 -16.49 -12.36 3.09
C LYS A 41 -17.68 -12.29 4.09
N ALA A 42 -18.67 -11.48 3.79
CA ALA A 42 -19.95 -11.59 4.45
C ALA A 42 -20.62 -12.89 3.99
N ASN A 43 -21.17 -13.69 4.91
CA ASN A 43 -21.79 -15.01 4.69
C ASN A 43 -22.13 -15.27 3.22
N ASP A 44 -22.16 -16.29 2.61
CA ASP A 44 -22.53 -16.72 1.24
C ASP A 44 -22.52 -15.71 0.07
N ALA A 45 -22.08 -14.46 0.29
CA ALA A 45 -22.01 -13.45 -0.75
C ALA A 45 -20.95 -13.82 -1.80
N LYS A 46 -21.31 -13.76 -3.08
CA LYS A 46 -20.37 -13.97 -4.18
C LYS A 46 -19.62 -12.70 -4.54
N GLN A 47 -20.24 -11.56 -4.31
CA GLN A 47 -19.74 -10.26 -4.75
C GLN A 47 -19.70 -9.30 -3.57
N VAL A 48 -18.62 -8.55 -3.48
CA VAL A 48 -18.44 -7.49 -2.48
C VAL A 48 -17.91 -6.25 -3.19
N VAL A 49 -18.66 -5.15 -3.06
CA VAL A 49 -18.22 -3.82 -3.50
C VAL A 49 -17.79 -3.05 -2.25
N GLY A 50 -16.63 -2.43 -2.27
CA GLY A 50 -16.12 -1.58 -1.20
C GLY A 50 -15.94 -0.15 -1.69
N VAL A 51 -16.27 0.82 -0.82
CA VAL A 51 -15.93 2.23 -1.00
C VAL A 51 -15.20 2.68 0.24
N GLN A 52 -14.06 3.34 0.07
CA GLN A 52 -13.19 3.75 1.16
C GLN A 52 -12.69 5.17 0.96
N LEU A 53 -12.56 5.88 2.06
CA LEU A 53 -11.78 7.11 2.19
C LEU A 53 -10.61 6.83 3.12
N ALA A 54 -9.46 7.39 2.80
CA ALA A 54 -8.25 7.27 3.61
C ALA A 54 -7.54 8.61 3.70
N GLY A 55 -6.96 8.87 4.85
CA GLY A 55 -6.06 10.00 5.08
C GLY A 55 -4.73 9.47 5.60
N ARG A 56 -3.64 10.09 5.21
CA ARG A 56 -2.29 9.78 5.67
C ARG A 56 -1.76 10.95 6.48
N LEU A 57 -1.14 10.63 7.59
CA LEU A 57 -0.41 11.57 8.42
C LEU A 57 1.06 11.62 8.00
N PRO A 58 1.75 12.73 8.28
CA PRO A 58 3.15 12.90 7.96
C PRO A 58 4.02 11.73 8.40
N SER A 59 5.01 11.40 7.61
CA SER A 59 6.04 10.44 7.96
C SER A 59 7.39 11.08 7.73
N GLU A 60 8.26 10.97 8.72
CA GLU A 60 9.66 11.29 8.58
C GLU A 60 10.36 10.07 7.97
N GLY A 61 10.91 10.17 6.78
CA GLY A 61 11.67 9.08 6.18
C GLY A 61 11.93 9.20 4.68
N MET A 62 13.01 8.61 4.24
CA MET A 62 13.37 8.38 2.84
C MET A 62 13.43 9.60 1.91
N ASN A 63 14.15 10.65 2.28
CA ASN A 63 14.39 11.84 1.43
C ASN A 63 13.11 12.59 0.98
N MET A 64 11.98 12.28 1.58
CA MET A 64 10.71 12.93 1.33
C MET A 64 9.94 13.10 2.65
N GLU A 65 9.57 14.31 2.97
CA GLU A 65 8.67 14.63 4.06
C GLU A 65 7.26 14.78 3.48
N GLN A 66 6.41 13.77 3.71
CA GLN A 66 5.00 13.90 3.37
C GLN A 66 4.29 14.70 4.44
N ASN A 67 3.69 15.80 4.04
CA ASN A 67 2.92 16.64 4.97
C ASN A 67 1.57 15.98 5.28
N TYR A 68 0.81 15.64 4.25
CA TYR A 68 -0.44 14.89 4.38
C TYR A 68 -0.91 14.36 3.02
N SER A 69 -1.77 13.36 3.04
CA SER A 69 -2.55 13.01 1.86
C SER A 69 -3.95 12.54 2.23
N ILE A 70 -4.88 12.76 1.32
CA ILE A 70 -6.25 12.28 1.40
C ILE A 70 -6.65 11.64 0.08
N GLY A 71 -7.39 10.55 0.14
CA GLY A 71 -7.83 9.87 -1.06
C GLY A 71 -8.93 8.88 -0.79
N GLY A 72 -9.26 8.13 -1.82
CA GLY A 72 -10.26 7.09 -1.72
C GLY A 72 -10.14 6.08 -2.83
N ASN A 73 -10.79 4.97 -2.63
CA ASN A 73 -10.88 3.91 -3.63
C ASN A 73 -12.25 3.26 -3.67
N VAL A 74 -12.51 2.62 -4.80
CA VAL A 74 -13.62 1.69 -4.98
C VAL A 74 -13.01 0.34 -5.31
N SER A 75 -13.46 -0.69 -4.62
CA SER A 75 -13.00 -2.06 -4.82
C SER A 75 -14.17 -2.98 -5.18
N TYR A 76 -13.87 -3.99 -5.98
CA TYR A 76 -14.79 -5.08 -6.29
C TYR A 76 -14.10 -6.41 -6.05
N ARG A 77 -14.75 -7.31 -5.33
CA ARG A 77 -14.28 -8.67 -5.09
C ARG A 77 -15.32 -9.67 -5.53
N TYR A 78 -14.84 -10.70 -6.22
CA TYR A 78 -15.65 -11.82 -6.67
C TYR A 78 -15.11 -13.13 -6.11
N HIS A 79 -15.95 -13.88 -5.39
CA HIS A 79 -15.67 -15.24 -4.96
C HIS A 79 -16.13 -16.20 -6.06
N ILE A 80 -15.20 -16.97 -6.61
CA ILE A 80 -15.45 -17.89 -7.75
C ILE A 80 -16.58 -18.86 -7.41
N ASP A 81 -16.54 -19.40 -6.20
CA ASP A 81 -17.61 -20.21 -5.61
C ASP A 81 -17.68 -19.90 -4.12
N PRO A 82 -18.86 -19.65 -3.54
CA PRO A 82 -19.00 -19.40 -2.10
C PRO A 82 -18.47 -20.52 -1.21
N SER A 83 -18.43 -21.76 -1.70
CA SER A 83 -17.90 -22.90 -0.97
C SER A 83 -16.38 -23.04 -1.05
N LEU A 84 -15.75 -22.39 -2.03
CA LEU A 84 -14.30 -22.42 -2.24
C LEU A 84 -13.63 -21.18 -1.62
N PRO A 85 -12.37 -21.30 -1.22
CA PRO A 85 -11.65 -20.19 -0.60
C PRO A 85 -11.16 -19.13 -1.60
N PHE A 86 -11.32 -19.33 -2.90
CA PHE A 86 -10.73 -18.50 -3.94
C PHE A 86 -11.52 -17.23 -4.22
N PHE A 87 -10.81 -16.12 -4.35
CA PHE A 87 -11.36 -14.85 -4.81
C PHE A 87 -10.45 -14.12 -5.79
N VAL A 88 -11.04 -13.24 -6.57
CA VAL A 88 -10.35 -12.21 -7.34
C VAL A 88 -10.88 -10.85 -6.94
N SER A 89 -10.05 -9.81 -6.97
CA SER A 89 -10.49 -8.46 -6.69
C SER A 89 -9.79 -7.44 -7.59
N ALA A 90 -10.51 -6.36 -7.86
CA ALA A 90 -9.99 -5.19 -8.52
C ALA A 90 -10.31 -3.96 -7.67
N ALA A 91 -9.41 -2.99 -7.65
CA ALA A 91 -9.64 -1.71 -7.01
C ALA A 91 -9.08 -0.58 -7.87
N VAL A 92 -9.73 0.57 -7.78
CA VAL A 92 -9.29 1.81 -8.41
C VAL A 92 -9.47 2.94 -7.42
N GLY A 93 -8.48 3.84 -7.37
CA GLY A 93 -8.53 4.98 -6.47
C GLY A 93 -7.48 6.00 -6.78
N GLY A 94 -7.44 7.03 -5.95
CA GLY A 94 -6.44 8.07 -6.06
C GLY A 94 -6.26 8.81 -4.74
N PHE A 95 -5.12 9.45 -4.62
CA PHE A 95 -4.73 10.28 -3.49
C PHE A 95 -4.25 11.63 -3.99
N TYR A 96 -4.62 12.65 -3.26
CA TYR A 96 -4.06 13.98 -3.38
C TYR A 96 -3.34 14.33 -2.08
N GLY A 97 -2.20 14.98 -2.17
CA GLY A 97 -1.43 15.37 -1.01
C GLY A 97 -0.35 16.39 -1.31
N GLU A 98 0.38 16.74 -0.29
CA GLU A 98 1.56 17.60 -0.35
C GLU A 98 2.77 16.83 0.20
N ALA A 99 3.93 17.07 -0.41
CA ALA A 99 5.20 16.51 0.00
C ALA A 99 6.34 17.53 -0.19
N GLU A 100 7.37 17.37 0.61
CA GLU A 100 8.60 18.14 0.53
C GLU A 100 9.79 17.20 0.28
N PHE A 101 10.76 17.65 -0.50
CA PHE A 101 12.01 16.93 -0.66
C PHE A 101 12.97 17.29 0.47
N ALA A 102 13.50 16.26 1.14
CA ALA A 102 14.54 16.38 2.14
C ALA A 102 15.80 15.62 1.72
N CYS A 103 16.92 16.26 1.59
CA CYS A 103 18.18 15.61 1.30
C CYS A 103 18.86 15.17 2.61
N GLN A 104 18.77 13.87 2.95
CA GLN A 104 19.27 13.34 4.23
C GLN A 104 20.69 12.80 4.18
N GLU A 105 21.15 12.25 3.04
CA GLU A 105 22.48 11.64 2.92
C GLU A 105 23.12 11.94 1.55
N ASP A 106 24.45 11.95 1.52
CA ASP A 106 25.29 12.15 0.30
C ASP A 106 24.97 13.40 -0.54
N CYS A 107 24.40 14.41 0.09
CA CYS A 107 24.08 15.71 -0.54
C CYS A 107 25.32 16.57 -0.82
N ASP A 108 26.54 16.05 -0.56
CA ASP A 108 27.78 16.84 -0.64
C ASP A 108 28.32 17.01 -2.07
N SER A 109 27.83 16.24 -3.06
CA SER A 109 28.22 16.49 -4.44
C SER A 109 27.64 17.81 -4.91
N ARG A 110 28.44 18.64 -5.58
CA ARG A 110 28.04 20.00 -6.00
C ARG A 110 26.80 20.01 -6.90
N LEU A 111 26.64 18.99 -7.75
CA LEU A 111 25.46 18.84 -8.64
C LEU A 111 24.22 18.49 -7.85
N VAL A 112 24.27 17.49 -6.99
CA VAL A 112 23.18 17.07 -6.13
C VAL A 112 22.77 18.22 -5.23
N LYS A 113 23.70 18.88 -4.54
CA LYS A 113 23.42 20.02 -3.66
C LYS A 113 22.74 21.16 -4.39
N THR A 114 23.13 21.47 -5.63
CA THR A 114 22.51 22.55 -6.40
C THR A 114 21.07 22.21 -6.82
N ALA A 115 20.83 20.98 -7.27
CA ALA A 115 19.50 20.54 -7.68
C ALA A 115 18.54 20.44 -6.48
N TRP A 116 18.99 19.84 -5.37
CA TRP A 116 18.16 19.70 -4.17
C TRP A 116 17.92 21.02 -3.46
N SER A 117 18.90 21.93 -3.37
CA SER A 117 18.71 23.25 -2.74
C SER A 117 17.69 24.13 -3.47
N ALA A 118 17.43 23.85 -4.74
CA ALA A 118 16.38 24.54 -5.48
C ALA A 118 14.95 24.10 -5.07
N LEU A 119 14.84 22.91 -4.44
CA LEU A 119 13.58 22.28 -4.03
C LEU A 119 13.41 22.25 -2.50
N GLU A 120 14.49 22.54 -1.75
CA GLU A 120 14.48 22.54 -0.29
C GLU A 120 13.41 23.49 0.25
N ASP A 121 12.70 23.08 1.29
CA ASP A 121 11.60 23.83 1.94
C ASP A 121 10.40 24.17 1.02
N LYS A 122 10.25 23.51 -0.12
CA LYS A 122 9.09 23.70 -0.99
C LYS A 122 8.10 22.57 -0.80
N SER A 123 6.91 22.93 -0.32
CA SER A 123 5.75 22.05 -0.38
C SER A 123 5.25 21.97 -1.83
N MET A 124 5.11 20.75 -2.33
CA MET A 124 4.68 20.44 -3.69
C MET A 124 3.49 19.51 -3.63
N ASP A 125 2.50 19.81 -4.45
CA ASP A 125 1.34 18.94 -4.55
C ASP A 125 1.60 17.72 -5.44
N TYR A 126 0.91 16.64 -5.14
CA TYR A 126 0.89 15.46 -5.97
C TYR A 126 -0.50 14.83 -6.00
N PHE A 127 -0.81 14.21 -7.11
CA PHE A 127 -1.94 13.33 -7.28
C PHE A 127 -1.44 11.96 -7.75
N SER A 128 -1.85 10.89 -7.08
CA SER A 128 -1.54 9.52 -7.46
C SER A 128 -2.82 8.79 -7.83
N PHE A 129 -2.88 8.26 -9.05
CA PHE A 129 -3.92 7.36 -9.50
C PHE A 129 -3.44 5.92 -9.41
N GLN A 130 -4.26 5.04 -8.86
CA GLN A 130 -3.86 3.67 -8.62
C GLN A 130 -4.93 2.68 -9.06
N GLN A 131 -4.49 1.61 -9.72
CA GLN A 131 -5.31 0.45 -10.05
C GLN A 131 -4.67 -0.80 -9.49
N ARG A 132 -5.46 -1.68 -8.91
CA ARG A 132 -4.95 -2.91 -8.30
C ARG A 132 -5.79 -4.11 -8.74
N LEU A 133 -5.10 -5.19 -9.08
CA LEU A 133 -5.70 -6.50 -9.35
C LEU A 133 -5.10 -7.52 -8.39
N ARG A 134 -5.94 -8.32 -7.74
CA ARG A 134 -5.51 -9.36 -6.81
C ARG A 134 -6.25 -10.67 -7.05
N ALA A 135 -5.56 -11.76 -6.78
CA ALA A 135 -6.15 -13.09 -6.61
C ALA A 135 -5.70 -13.67 -5.27
N GLY A 136 -6.57 -14.38 -4.60
CA GLY A 136 -6.23 -14.87 -3.26
C GLY A 136 -7.12 -15.99 -2.77
N VAL A 137 -6.83 -16.40 -1.56
CA VAL A 137 -7.56 -17.42 -0.82
C VAL A 137 -7.93 -16.92 0.56
N GLU A 138 -9.18 -17.14 0.95
CA GLU A 138 -9.68 -16.86 2.29
C GLU A 138 -10.18 -18.14 2.92
N PHE A 139 -9.62 -18.52 4.05
CA PHE A 139 -9.99 -19.70 4.82
C PHE A 139 -10.57 -19.28 6.16
N GLY A 140 -11.47 -20.06 6.69
CA GLY A 140 -11.89 -19.93 8.07
C GLY A 140 -13.33 -20.31 8.29
N LYS A 141 -13.51 -21.07 9.37
CA LYS A 141 -14.83 -21.42 9.91
C LYS A 141 -14.85 -21.02 11.38
N GLY A 142 -15.96 -20.44 11.82
CA GLY A 142 -16.12 -20.02 13.21
C GLY A 142 -15.42 -18.70 13.51
N VAL A 143 -14.66 -18.64 14.61
CA VAL A 143 -14.09 -17.40 15.16
C VAL A 143 -12.91 -16.87 14.37
N VAL A 144 -12.10 -17.74 13.77
CA VAL A 144 -10.85 -17.36 13.11
C VAL A 144 -10.99 -17.52 11.60
N LEU A 145 -10.55 -16.52 10.87
CA LEU A 145 -10.36 -16.58 9.42
C LEU A 145 -8.93 -16.13 9.08
N GLY A 146 -8.45 -16.48 7.90
CA GLY A 146 -7.16 -16.04 7.43
C GLY A 146 -6.96 -16.38 5.97
N GLY A 147 -5.91 -15.84 5.38
CA GLY A 147 -5.63 -16.09 3.98
C GLY A 147 -4.44 -15.29 3.47
N LEU A 148 -4.32 -15.31 2.16
CA LEU A 148 -3.30 -14.56 1.43
C LEU A 148 -3.85 -14.10 0.08
N ALA A 149 -3.30 -13.01 -0.42
CA ALA A 149 -3.55 -12.52 -1.76
C ALA A 149 -2.24 -12.10 -2.43
N LEU A 150 -2.19 -12.26 -3.74
CA LEU A 150 -1.11 -11.80 -4.61
C LEU A 150 -1.71 -10.91 -5.68
N GLY A 151 -0.98 -9.90 -6.12
CA GLY A 151 -1.49 -9.01 -7.15
C GLY A 151 -0.47 -8.10 -7.77
N VAL A 152 -0.99 -7.27 -8.64
CA VAL A 152 -0.26 -6.20 -9.31
C VAL A 152 -0.97 -4.88 -9.07
N GLN A 153 -0.19 -3.84 -8.92
CA GLN A 153 -0.67 -2.48 -8.79
C GLN A 153 -0.01 -1.61 -9.86
N PHE A 154 -0.83 -0.91 -10.60
CA PHE A 154 -0.41 0.15 -11.50
C PHE A 154 -0.59 1.48 -10.79
N ASN A 155 0.42 2.33 -10.85
CA ASN A 155 0.40 3.68 -10.30
C ASN A 155 0.74 4.67 -11.40
N GLU A 156 0.13 5.84 -11.34
CA GLU A 156 0.47 6.99 -12.16
C GLU A 156 0.41 8.24 -11.30
N ASN A 157 1.46 9.06 -11.34
CA ASN A 157 1.61 10.23 -10.51
C ASN A 157 1.61 11.50 -11.36
N PHE A 158 1.09 12.58 -10.78
CA PHE A 158 0.95 13.88 -11.40
C PHE A 158 1.21 14.98 -10.37
N GLY A 159 1.48 16.20 -10.84
CA GLY A 159 1.65 17.38 -10.01
C GLY A 159 3.10 17.81 -9.88
N ASP A 160 3.31 18.94 -9.21
CA ASP A 160 4.62 19.59 -9.11
C ASP A 160 5.70 18.71 -8.48
N TRP A 161 5.31 17.85 -7.55
CA TRP A 161 6.23 16.87 -6.95
C TRP A 161 6.74 15.84 -7.97
N GLU A 162 5.87 15.35 -8.84
CA GLU A 162 6.27 14.40 -9.88
C GLU A 162 7.19 15.03 -10.90
N ASP A 163 6.88 16.25 -11.33
CA ASP A 163 7.73 17.01 -12.26
C ASP A 163 9.12 17.28 -11.65
N ALA A 164 9.17 17.64 -10.37
CA ALA A 164 10.42 17.85 -9.65
C ALA A 164 11.22 16.52 -9.48
N ARG A 165 10.55 15.41 -9.20
CA ARG A 165 11.16 14.08 -9.11
C ARG A 165 11.81 13.68 -10.44
N GLN A 166 11.08 13.80 -11.54
CA GLN A 166 11.58 13.48 -12.88
C GLN A 166 12.82 14.34 -13.22
N ASN A 167 12.77 15.63 -12.95
CA ASN A 167 13.90 16.53 -13.15
C ASN A 167 15.14 16.11 -12.34
N LEU A 168 14.97 15.69 -11.09
CA LEU A 168 16.08 15.20 -10.26
C LEU A 168 16.71 13.94 -10.82
N VAL A 169 15.90 13.03 -11.35
CA VAL A 169 16.36 11.78 -11.99
C VAL A 169 17.07 12.10 -13.30
N GLU A 170 16.50 12.95 -14.16
CA GLU A 170 17.08 13.32 -15.46
C GLU A 170 18.48 13.97 -15.31
N VAL A 171 18.67 14.78 -14.28
CA VAL A 171 19.99 15.40 -14.01
C VAL A 171 20.92 14.51 -13.17
N ASN A 172 20.57 13.26 -12.93
CA ASN A 172 21.30 12.30 -12.09
C ASN A 172 21.53 12.80 -10.64
N ALA A 173 20.65 13.65 -10.12
CA ALA A 173 20.67 14.11 -8.74
C ALA A 173 19.87 13.19 -7.80
N ALA A 174 19.04 12.30 -8.35
CA ALA A 174 18.36 11.23 -7.67
C ALA A 174 18.38 9.95 -8.54
N ARG A 175 18.12 8.80 -7.92
CA ARG A 175 17.91 7.54 -8.62
C ARG A 175 16.43 7.25 -8.71
N GLY A 176 15.99 6.66 -9.79
CA GLY A 176 14.60 6.29 -10.02
C GLY A 176 14.28 6.20 -11.50
N ASN A 177 13.04 5.83 -11.82
CA ASN A 177 12.56 5.85 -13.19
C ASN A 177 12.11 7.28 -13.57
N GLU A 178 12.38 7.71 -14.81
CA GLU A 178 11.90 8.98 -15.35
C GLU A 178 10.39 8.98 -15.63
N ASP A 179 9.77 7.81 -15.74
CA ASP A 179 8.34 7.67 -16.03
C ASP A 179 7.46 8.08 -14.83
N SER A 180 6.33 8.73 -15.10
CA SER A 180 5.30 9.05 -14.09
C SER A 180 4.48 7.82 -13.65
N TRP A 181 4.63 6.69 -14.32
CA TRP A 181 3.88 5.47 -14.07
C TRP A 181 4.79 4.31 -13.67
N GLY A 182 4.23 3.38 -12.93
CA GLY A 182 4.93 2.17 -12.52
C GLY A 182 4.00 1.00 -12.25
N VAL A 183 4.56 -0.19 -12.28
CA VAL A 183 3.88 -1.44 -11.96
C VAL A 183 4.58 -2.10 -10.79
N ASN A 184 3.84 -2.39 -9.75
CA ASN A 184 4.36 -3.03 -8.53
C ASN A 184 3.69 -4.38 -8.33
N PHE A 185 4.44 -5.35 -7.82
CA PHE A 185 3.86 -6.56 -7.27
C PHE A 185 3.54 -6.33 -5.80
N HIS A 186 2.43 -6.91 -5.36
CA HIS A 186 2.11 -6.90 -3.95
C HIS A 186 1.56 -8.25 -3.50
N TRP A 187 1.77 -8.55 -2.25
CA TRP A 187 1.14 -9.65 -1.57
C TRP A 187 0.64 -9.20 -0.20
N ASN A 188 -0.38 -9.90 0.27
CA ASN A 188 -0.98 -9.66 1.58
C ASN A 188 -1.18 -10.98 2.28
N VAL A 189 -0.85 -11.03 3.56
CA VAL A 189 -1.24 -12.11 4.46
C VAL A 189 -2.19 -11.52 5.49
N PHE A 190 -3.33 -12.15 5.72
CA PHE A 190 -4.31 -11.62 6.65
C PHE A 190 -4.84 -12.67 7.62
N LEU A 191 -5.19 -12.20 8.81
CA LEU A 191 -5.79 -12.95 9.89
C LEU A 191 -6.97 -12.15 10.47
N GLY A 192 -8.10 -12.81 10.68
CA GLY A 192 -9.29 -12.15 11.22
C GLY A 192 -9.91 -12.90 12.38
N PHE A 193 -10.53 -12.15 13.28
CA PHE A 193 -11.25 -12.65 14.45
C PHE A 193 -12.69 -12.18 14.41
N ARG A 194 -13.63 -13.12 14.19
CA ARG A 194 -15.06 -12.83 14.22
C ARG A 194 -15.55 -12.75 15.67
N LEU A 195 -16.12 -11.60 16.01
CA LEU A 195 -16.66 -11.31 17.35
C LEU A 195 -18.18 -11.54 17.43
N GLY A 196 -18.71 -12.45 16.60
CA GLY A 196 -20.13 -12.73 16.50
C GLY A 196 -20.91 -11.54 15.94
N SER A 197 -21.92 -11.09 16.68
CA SER A 197 -22.75 -9.95 16.31
C SER A 197 -22.03 -8.59 16.38
N TYR A 198 -20.84 -8.54 16.94
CA TYR A 198 -20.06 -7.30 17.07
C TYR A 198 -19.15 -7.01 15.88
N GLY A 199 -19.00 -7.94 14.92
CA GLY A 199 -18.18 -7.73 13.74
C GLY A 199 -16.91 -8.55 13.69
N THR A 200 -15.91 -8.06 12.99
CA THR A 200 -14.63 -8.75 12.77
C THR A 200 -13.46 -7.78 12.92
N ILE A 201 -12.42 -8.19 13.61
CA ILE A 201 -11.12 -7.51 13.61
C ILE A 201 -10.22 -8.24 12.62
N MET A 202 -9.59 -7.48 11.71
CA MET A 202 -8.64 -7.96 10.73
C MET A 202 -7.25 -7.41 11.06
N LEU A 203 -6.27 -8.28 10.98
CA LEU A 203 -4.85 -7.95 10.96
C LEU A 203 -4.33 -8.36 9.59
N GLU A 204 -3.65 -7.46 8.91
CA GLU A 204 -3.12 -7.72 7.58
C GLU A 204 -1.71 -7.18 7.49
N ASP A 205 -0.81 -7.97 6.94
CA ASP A 205 0.54 -7.59 6.59
C ASP A 205 0.63 -7.55 5.06
N GLY A 206 0.84 -6.35 4.52
CA GLY A 206 0.96 -6.09 3.10
C GLY A 206 2.40 -5.77 2.73
N MET A 207 2.86 -6.36 1.65
CA MET A 207 4.15 -6.07 1.03
C MET A 207 3.97 -5.62 -0.39
N ILE A 208 4.65 -4.55 -0.76
CA ILE A 208 4.75 -4.07 -2.14
C ILE A 208 6.21 -4.20 -2.57
N TYR A 209 6.39 -4.85 -3.71
CA TYR A 209 7.67 -4.92 -4.39
C TYR A 209 7.61 -3.99 -5.60
N ALA A 210 8.32 -2.88 -5.50
CA ALA A 210 8.43 -1.91 -6.56
C ALA A 210 9.57 -2.33 -7.51
N PHE A 211 9.25 -2.48 -8.79
CA PHE A 211 10.24 -2.63 -9.84
C PHE A 211 10.56 -1.25 -10.39
N GLU A 212 11.67 -0.70 -10.02
CA GLU A 212 12.25 0.41 -10.75
C GLU A 212 13.35 -0.16 -11.65
N LEU A 213 13.07 -0.21 -12.94
CA LEU A 213 14.04 -0.60 -13.96
C LEU A 213 14.80 0.67 -14.35
N ASP A 214 15.88 0.95 -13.67
CA ASP A 214 16.92 1.79 -14.25
C ASP A 214 17.82 0.92 -15.12
N ALA A 215 18.28 1.45 -16.24
CA ALA A 215 19.04 0.68 -17.24
C ALA A 215 20.35 0.09 -16.70
N ASP A 216 20.90 0.66 -15.65
CA ASP A 216 22.21 0.30 -15.09
C ASP A 216 22.17 -0.28 -13.66
N ASP A 217 21.13 -0.02 -12.86
CA ASP A 217 21.01 -0.53 -11.50
C ASP A 217 19.56 -0.98 -11.21
N LYS A 218 19.37 -2.25 -10.87
CA LYS A 218 18.08 -2.75 -10.38
C LYS A 218 17.88 -2.25 -8.95
N ILE A 219 16.93 -1.37 -8.78
CA ILE A 219 16.54 -0.91 -7.45
C ILE A 219 15.32 -1.73 -7.03
N ASP A 220 15.57 -2.74 -6.21
CA ASP A 220 14.51 -3.55 -5.62
C ASP A 220 14.10 -2.91 -4.29
N MET A 221 12.88 -2.43 -4.18
CA MET A 221 12.35 -1.87 -2.95
C MET A 221 11.17 -2.67 -2.43
N PHE A 222 11.25 -3.05 -1.16
CA PHE A 222 10.16 -3.70 -0.44
C PHE A 222 9.54 -2.70 0.53
N LEU A 223 8.26 -2.40 0.34
CA LEU A 223 7.50 -1.57 1.26
C LEU A 223 6.55 -2.44 2.08
N HIS A 224 6.69 -2.33 3.38
CA HIS A 224 5.89 -3.07 4.34
C HIS A 224 4.79 -2.20 4.93
N THR A 225 3.58 -2.75 5.07
CA THR A 225 2.48 -2.06 5.72
C THR A 225 1.64 -3.02 6.56
N LEU A 226 1.53 -2.72 7.84
CA LEU A 226 0.67 -3.44 8.78
C LEU A 226 -0.66 -2.72 8.91
N TYR A 227 -1.77 -3.44 8.71
CA TYR A 227 -3.15 -2.93 8.83
C TYR A 227 -3.85 -3.57 10.01
N VAL A 228 -4.61 -2.76 10.73
CA VAL A 228 -5.59 -3.22 11.71
C VAL A 228 -6.93 -2.61 11.32
N THR A 229 -7.90 -3.46 10.99
CA THR A 229 -9.21 -3.02 10.49
C THR A 229 -10.31 -3.67 11.31
N TYR A 230 -11.26 -2.87 11.76
CA TYR A 230 -12.51 -3.34 12.33
C TYR A 230 -13.62 -3.27 11.27
N VAL A 231 -14.34 -4.36 11.09
CA VAL A 231 -15.47 -4.47 10.16
C VAL A 231 -16.75 -4.75 10.95
N HIS A 232 -17.65 -3.78 10.94
CA HIS A 232 -18.96 -3.90 11.56
C HIS A 232 -19.90 -4.81 10.73
N PRO A 233 -20.87 -5.55 11.32
CA PRO A 233 -21.78 -6.43 10.60
C PRO A 233 -22.62 -5.75 9.50
N THR A 234 -22.84 -4.45 9.60
CA THR A 234 -23.55 -3.65 8.58
C THR A 234 -22.67 -3.29 7.38
N GLY A 235 -21.42 -3.74 7.35
CA GLY A 235 -20.47 -3.47 6.28
C GLY A 235 -19.66 -2.18 6.45
N PHE A 236 -19.92 -1.35 7.46
CA PHE A 236 -19.03 -0.25 7.78
C PHE A 236 -17.72 -0.79 8.33
N PHE A 237 -16.60 -0.16 7.95
CA PHE A 237 -15.30 -0.49 8.49
C PHE A 237 -14.48 0.76 8.78
N GLY A 238 -13.53 0.61 9.69
CA GLY A 238 -12.52 1.62 9.98
C GLY A 238 -11.21 0.93 10.31
N GLY A 239 -10.11 1.54 9.94
CA GLY A 239 -8.81 0.92 10.11
C GLY A 239 -7.67 1.92 10.24
N VAL A 240 -6.56 1.40 10.72
CA VAL A 240 -5.27 2.08 10.86
C VAL A 240 -4.26 1.24 10.11
N ALA A 241 -3.38 1.88 9.35
CA ALA A 241 -2.24 1.24 8.73
C ALA A 241 -0.96 1.97 9.13
N LYS A 242 0.08 1.21 9.43
CA LYS A 242 1.43 1.71 9.67
C LYS A 242 2.38 1.05 8.68
N GLY A 243 3.00 1.84 7.85
CA GLY A 243 4.02 1.43 6.90
C GLY A 243 5.27 2.28 7.02
N GLU A 244 6.22 2.04 6.15
CA GLU A 244 7.43 2.86 6.02
C GLU A 244 7.08 4.28 5.57
N ASP A 245 6.01 4.40 4.81
CA ASP A 245 5.47 5.64 4.28
C ASP A 245 4.52 6.38 5.23
N GLY A 246 4.43 5.96 6.50
CA GLY A 246 3.72 6.67 7.57
C GLY A 246 2.52 5.95 8.17
N LEU A 247 1.68 6.72 8.84
CA LEU A 247 0.44 6.28 9.48
C LEU A 247 -0.75 6.70 8.62
N SER A 248 -1.62 5.75 8.29
CA SER A 248 -2.86 6.01 7.55
C SER A 248 -4.08 5.64 8.37
N LEU A 249 -5.12 6.45 8.24
CA LEU A 249 -6.45 6.19 8.79
C LEU A 249 -7.43 5.97 7.64
N SER A 250 -8.31 5.02 7.78
CA SER A 250 -9.31 4.74 6.75
C SER A 250 -10.69 4.45 7.33
N VAL A 251 -11.70 4.84 6.58
CA VAL A 251 -13.10 4.51 6.85
C VAL A 251 -13.79 4.14 5.54
N GLY A 252 -14.77 3.26 5.62
CA GLY A 252 -15.48 2.86 4.42
C GLY A 252 -16.70 2.00 4.67
N LYS A 253 -17.27 1.54 3.57
CA LYS A 253 -18.43 0.65 3.59
C LYS A 253 -18.35 -0.39 2.50
N THR A 254 -18.75 -1.61 2.82
CA THR A 254 -18.92 -2.70 1.86
C THR A 254 -20.38 -3.03 1.66
N PHE A 255 -20.68 -3.48 0.46
CA PHE A 255 -21.97 -3.99 0.02
C PHE A 255 -21.75 -5.40 -0.50
N ALA A 256 -22.48 -6.36 0.04
CA ALA A 256 -22.38 -7.77 -0.31
C ALA A 256 -23.64 -8.21 -1.05
N PHE A 257 -23.45 -8.99 -2.15
CA PHE A 257 -24.53 -9.47 -3.04
C PHE A 257 -24.42 -10.98 -3.30
#